data_2ccce64ac67ef6c4eb2d7bc06d157e60
#
_entry.id   2ccce64ac67ef6c4eb2d7bc06d157e60
#
_cell.length_a   1.000
_cell.length_b   1.000
_cell.length_c   1.000
_cell.angle_alpha   90.00
_cell.angle_beta   90.00
_cell.angle_gamma   90.00
#
_symmetry.space_group_name_H-M   'P 1'
#
loop_
_entity.id
_entity.type
_entity.pdbx_description
1 polymer ?
#
loop_
_entity_poly.entity_id
_entity_poly.type
_entity_poly.pdbx_seq_one_letter_code
_entity_poly.pdbx_strand_id
1 'polypeptide(L)'
;HKATQLPDSFLVDLRHYCMPTPSRVVTSNFGARWGRQHKGIDLKVYIGDTIRSAFSGKVRMVKYEAAGYGHYIVIRHNNGLETIYAHLSKPLVDENETVRAGDVIGLGGNTGRSTGSHLHFETRICGVAINPAILFDFRNQDVVADSYMFRSNTYKDESAEANRLRGKVGNGGYTREQVTGEAELAATEAVKTIAAETRYHKVKKGETLA
;
A
#
# COMPACT_ATOMS: atom_id res chain seq x y z
N HIS A 1 -3.55 20.26 18.59
CA HIS A 1 -4.51 19.17 18.41
C HIS A 1 -4.65 18.41 19.72
N LYS A 2 -5.84 18.44 20.34
CA LYS A 2 -6.16 17.48 21.39
C LYS A 2 -6.07 16.09 20.76
N ALA A 3 -5.17 15.24 21.25
CA ALA A 3 -5.14 13.85 20.86
C ALA A 3 -6.51 13.25 21.13
N THR A 4 -7.21 12.82 20.10
CA THR A 4 -8.45 12.08 20.25
C THR A 4 -8.07 10.78 20.95
N GLN A 5 -8.74 10.44 22.02
CA GLN A 5 -8.44 9.22 22.76
C GLN A 5 -8.61 8.02 21.80
N LEU A 6 -7.64 7.12 21.82
CA LEU A 6 -7.69 5.89 21.01
C LEU A 6 -8.92 5.08 21.46
N PRO A 7 -9.82 4.66 20.55
CA PRO A 7 -10.98 3.86 20.92
C PRO A 7 -10.54 2.48 21.39
N ASP A 8 -11.34 1.85 22.24
CA ASP A 8 -11.11 0.46 22.68
C ASP A 8 -11.22 -0.51 21.50
N SER A 9 -12.17 -0.26 20.63
CA SER A 9 -12.37 -0.99 19.37
C SER A 9 -12.91 -0.08 18.28
N PHE A 10 -12.58 -0.39 17.03
CA PHE A 10 -13.07 0.34 15.86
C PHE A 10 -13.05 -0.57 14.63
N LEU A 11 -14.19 -0.69 13.94
CA LEU A 11 -14.29 -1.46 12.71
C LEU A 11 -13.88 -0.60 11.51
N VAL A 12 -12.86 -1.04 10.78
CA VAL A 12 -12.36 -0.39 9.57
C VAL A 12 -12.86 -1.17 8.35
N ASP A 13 -13.61 -0.52 7.47
CA ASP A 13 -13.99 -1.07 6.17
C ASP A 13 -12.80 -0.96 5.21
N LEU A 14 -12.35 -2.08 4.68
CA LEU A 14 -11.22 -2.17 3.75
C LEU A 14 -11.67 -2.42 2.30
N ARG A 15 -12.97 -2.51 2.04
CA ARG A 15 -13.50 -2.59 0.68
C ARG A 15 -13.26 -1.29 -0.06
N HIS A 16 -13.31 -1.31 -1.37
CA HIS A 16 -13.08 -0.13 -2.23
C HIS A 16 -11.70 0.52 -2.01
N TYR A 17 -10.69 -0.31 -1.85
CA TYR A 17 -9.29 0.09 -1.74
C TYR A 17 -8.62 0.17 -3.11
N CYS A 18 -7.46 0.82 -3.13
CA CYS A 18 -6.45 0.70 -4.18
C CYS A 18 -5.08 0.58 -3.50
N MET A 19 -4.21 -0.29 -4.00
CA MET A 19 -2.84 -0.32 -3.50
C MET A 19 -2.16 1.02 -3.80
N PRO A 20 -1.41 1.60 -2.85
CA PRO A 20 -0.76 2.91 -3.03
C PRO A 20 0.31 2.89 -4.12
N THR A 21 0.86 1.72 -4.43
CA THR A 21 1.83 1.45 -5.48
C THR A 21 1.68 0.01 -5.95
N PRO A 22 1.98 -0.32 -7.22
CA PRO A 22 2.04 -1.70 -7.69
C PRO A 22 3.26 -2.46 -7.16
N SER A 23 4.13 -1.82 -6.38
CA SER A 23 5.31 -2.46 -5.81
C SER A 23 4.96 -3.59 -4.87
N ARG A 24 5.57 -4.75 -5.09
CA ARG A 24 5.45 -5.96 -4.27
C ARG A 24 6.64 -6.16 -3.33
N VAL A 25 7.55 -5.20 -3.30
CA VAL A 25 8.80 -5.29 -2.53
C VAL A 25 8.76 -4.39 -1.30
N VAL A 26 8.73 -5.02 -0.15
CA VAL A 26 8.89 -4.35 1.15
C VAL A 26 10.39 -4.22 1.44
N THR A 27 10.86 -3.02 1.66
CA THR A 27 12.27 -2.74 2.00
C THR A 27 12.49 -2.51 3.49
N SER A 28 11.45 -2.16 4.23
CA SER A 28 11.51 -2.02 5.69
C SER A 28 10.14 -2.17 6.32
N ASN A 29 10.07 -2.98 7.38
CA ASN A 29 8.85 -3.24 8.13
C ASN A 29 8.53 -2.13 9.13
N PHE A 30 7.26 -2.09 9.55
CA PHE A 30 6.80 -1.34 10.70
C PHE A 30 7.43 -1.88 11.99
N GLY A 31 7.69 -0.98 12.94
CA GLY A 31 8.09 -1.34 14.29
C GLY A 31 9.49 -0.88 14.67
N ALA A 32 9.99 -1.39 15.79
CA ALA A 32 11.29 -0.99 16.33
C ALA A 32 12.43 -1.45 15.42
N ARG A 33 13.33 -0.53 15.09
CA ARG A 33 14.59 -0.80 14.42
C ARG A 33 15.68 0.17 14.91
N TRP A 34 16.85 -0.34 15.25
CA TRP A 34 18.00 0.46 15.68
C TRP A 34 17.68 1.54 16.71
N GLY A 35 16.87 1.19 17.73
CA GLY A 35 16.46 2.11 18.79
C GLY A 35 15.42 3.16 18.39
N ARG A 36 14.84 3.07 17.21
CA ARG A 36 13.79 3.97 16.71
C ARG A 36 12.55 3.20 16.29
N GLN A 37 11.39 3.84 16.43
CA GLN A 37 10.11 3.30 15.95
C GLN A 37 9.90 3.71 14.49
N HIS A 38 9.83 2.74 13.59
CA HIS A 38 9.38 2.93 12.22
C HIS A 38 7.85 2.91 12.18
N LYS A 39 7.25 4.04 11.87
CA LYS A 39 5.79 4.24 11.97
C LYS A 39 5.00 3.80 10.74
N GLY A 40 5.65 3.27 9.74
CA GLY A 40 5.05 2.81 8.50
C GLY A 40 5.77 1.62 7.93
N ILE A 41 5.50 1.35 6.68
CA ILE A 41 6.19 0.35 5.85
C ILE A 41 6.87 1.07 4.70
N ASP A 42 8.06 0.62 4.32
CA ASP A 42 8.76 1.15 3.16
C ASP A 42 8.63 0.17 1.99
N LEU A 43 8.20 0.70 0.86
CA LEU A 43 8.00 -0.04 -0.38
C LEU A 43 8.97 0.48 -1.44
N LYS A 44 9.62 -0.43 -2.17
CA LYS A 44 10.50 -0.03 -3.26
C LYS A 44 9.69 0.62 -4.36
N VAL A 45 10.01 1.87 -4.67
CA VAL A 45 9.51 2.59 -5.85
C VAL A 45 10.68 3.30 -6.54
N TYR A 46 10.49 3.63 -7.79
CA TYR A 46 11.43 4.45 -8.55
C TYR A 46 10.95 5.89 -8.58
N ILE A 47 11.90 6.83 -8.74
CA ILE A 47 11.58 8.25 -8.87
C ILE A 47 10.66 8.44 -10.08
N GLY A 48 9.52 9.10 -9.88
CA GLY A 48 8.52 9.33 -10.92
C GLY A 48 7.41 8.28 -11.01
N ASP A 49 7.50 7.17 -10.26
CA ASP A 49 6.40 6.19 -10.21
C ASP A 49 5.15 6.83 -9.63
N THR A 50 3.99 6.49 -10.18
CA THR A 50 2.72 7.01 -9.68
C THR A 50 2.39 6.43 -8.30
N ILE A 51 1.99 7.32 -7.38
CA ILE A 51 1.50 6.97 -6.06
C ILE A 51 0.01 7.30 -6.01
N ARG A 52 -0.78 6.37 -5.49
CA ARG A 52 -2.25 6.43 -5.49
C ARG A 52 -2.83 6.45 -4.09
N SER A 53 -3.97 7.13 -3.94
CA SER A 53 -4.73 7.10 -2.69
C SER A 53 -5.27 5.71 -2.41
N ALA A 54 -5.01 5.20 -1.21
CA ALA A 54 -5.44 3.86 -0.82
C ALA A 54 -6.96 3.72 -0.65
N PHE A 55 -7.62 4.78 -0.23
CA PHE A 55 -9.07 4.85 -0.05
C PHE A 55 -9.58 6.23 -0.46
N SER A 56 -10.88 6.35 -0.64
CA SER A 56 -11.52 7.66 -0.84
C SER A 56 -11.45 8.49 0.44
N GLY A 57 -11.31 9.80 0.29
CA GLY A 57 -11.20 10.70 1.42
C GLY A 57 -10.87 12.12 1.03
N LYS A 58 -10.35 12.88 1.99
CA LYS A 58 -9.96 14.27 1.83
C LYS A 58 -8.50 14.49 2.20
N VAL A 59 -7.77 15.17 1.34
CA VAL A 59 -6.39 15.57 1.57
C VAL A 59 -6.35 16.56 2.74
N ARG A 60 -5.69 16.17 3.82
CA ARG A 60 -5.57 16.99 5.03
C ARG A 60 -4.32 17.85 5.06
N MET A 61 -3.21 17.31 4.58
CA MET A 61 -1.93 18.01 4.56
C MET A 61 -1.14 17.67 3.31
N VAL A 62 -0.49 18.68 2.74
CA VAL A 62 0.55 18.56 1.73
C VAL A 62 1.70 19.44 2.19
N LYS A 63 2.80 18.84 2.64
CA LYS A 63 3.92 19.52 3.30
C LYS A 63 5.27 19.02 2.81
N TYR A 64 6.31 19.77 3.16
CA TYR A 64 7.70 19.38 2.97
C TYR A 64 8.47 19.46 4.28
N GLU A 65 9.14 18.39 4.65
CA GLU A 65 9.96 18.28 5.85
C GLU A 65 11.34 17.71 5.50
N ALA A 66 12.31 18.57 5.34
CA ALA A 66 13.65 18.21 4.85
C ALA A 66 14.37 17.17 5.73
N ALA A 67 14.22 17.26 7.06
CA ALA A 67 14.86 16.37 8.03
C ALA A 67 14.03 15.10 8.37
N GLY A 68 12.91 14.89 7.69
CA GLY A 68 11.98 13.79 7.95
C GLY A 68 11.34 13.23 6.69
N TYR A 69 10.05 13.45 6.54
CA TYR A 69 9.21 12.86 5.48
C TYR A 69 9.51 13.35 4.06
N GLY A 70 10.30 14.43 3.87
CA GLY A 70 10.42 15.08 2.58
C GLY A 70 9.07 15.64 2.12
N HIS A 71 8.76 15.53 0.83
CA HIS A 71 7.41 15.80 0.34
C HIS A 71 6.47 14.68 0.80
N TYR A 72 5.41 15.06 1.53
CA TYR A 72 4.44 14.09 2.03
C TYR A 72 3.01 14.59 1.96
N ILE A 73 2.10 13.65 1.86
CA ILE A 73 0.66 13.86 1.80
C ILE A 73 0.00 13.06 2.92
N VAL A 74 -0.95 13.69 3.61
CA VAL A 74 -1.80 13.03 4.59
C VAL A 74 -3.24 13.07 4.10
N ILE A 75 -3.88 11.92 4.02
CA ILE A 75 -5.28 11.80 3.60
C ILE A 75 -6.10 11.20 4.73
N ARG A 76 -7.22 11.83 5.04
CA ARG A 76 -8.23 11.31 5.96
C ARG A 76 -9.33 10.63 5.17
N HIS A 77 -9.55 9.36 5.45
CA HIS A 77 -10.49 8.52 4.71
C HIS A 77 -11.84 8.40 5.39
N ASN A 78 -12.86 8.07 4.58
CA ASN A 78 -14.23 7.88 5.05
C ASN A 78 -14.38 6.68 5.98
N ASN A 79 -13.45 5.70 5.92
CA ASN A 79 -13.43 4.53 6.78
C ASN A 79 -12.76 4.75 8.15
N GLY A 80 -12.37 6.00 8.47
CA GLY A 80 -11.74 6.38 9.73
C GLY A 80 -10.22 6.25 9.77
N LEU A 81 -9.59 5.67 8.75
CA LEU A 81 -8.14 5.67 8.62
C LEU A 81 -7.61 7.03 8.17
N GLU A 82 -6.40 7.32 8.56
CA GLU A 82 -5.56 8.35 7.97
C GLU A 82 -4.32 7.68 7.38
N THR A 83 -3.97 8.02 6.14
CA THR A 83 -2.78 7.48 5.46
C THR A 83 -1.77 8.59 5.19
N ILE A 84 -0.49 8.24 5.24
CA ILE A 84 0.62 9.14 4.93
C ILE A 84 1.46 8.53 3.82
N TYR A 85 1.79 9.36 2.83
CA TYR A 85 2.61 9.02 1.67
C TYR A 85 3.81 9.95 1.66
N ALA A 86 5.00 9.44 1.95
CA ALA A 86 6.19 10.26 2.17
C ALA A 86 7.34 9.95 1.21
N HIS A 87 8.35 10.81 1.24
CA HIS A 87 9.54 10.82 0.37
C HIS A 87 9.21 11.00 -1.11
N LEU A 88 8.06 11.64 -1.40
CA LEU A 88 7.64 11.92 -2.76
C LEU A 88 8.59 12.88 -3.47
N SER A 89 8.74 12.73 -4.79
CA SER A 89 9.41 13.73 -5.62
C SER A 89 8.50 14.93 -5.88
N LYS A 90 7.20 14.68 -6.06
CA LYS A 90 6.21 15.72 -6.33
C LYS A 90 4.83 15.32 -5.84
N PRO A 91 4.16 16.11 -4.98
CA PRO A 91 2.73 16.03 -4.74
C PRO A 91 1.96 16.51 -5.98
N LEU A 92 0.84 15.85 -6.29
CA LEU A 92 -0.05 16.20 -7.42
C LEU A 92 -1.45 16.61 -6.97
N VAL A 93 -1.66 16.75 -5.67
CA VAL A 93 -2.92 17.20 -5.05
C VAL A 93 -2.63 18.31 -4.07
N ASP A 94 -3.66 19.10 -3.78
CA ASP A 94 -3.60 20.20 -2.81
C ASP A 94 -4.40 19.85 -1.53
N GLU A 95 -4.11 20.58 -0.46
CA GLU A 95 -4.88 20.47 0.78
C GLU A 95 -6.36 20.75 0.52
N ASN A 96 -7.23 20.01 1.17
CA ASN A 96 -8.69 20.04 1.07
C ASN A 96 -9.28 19.43 -0.20
N GLU A 97 -8.50 18.94 -1.14
CA GLU A 97 -9.03 18.17 -2.27
C GLU A 97 -9.69 16.88 -1.79
N THR A 98 -10.79 16.54 -2.42
CA THR A 98 -11.43 15.22 -2.30
C THR A 98 -10.81 14.28 -3.32
N VAL A 99 -10.41 13.10 -2.87
CA VAL A 99 -9.82 12.05 -3.71
C VAL A 99 -10.61 10.76 -3.58
N ARG A 100 -10.60 9.98 -4.66
CA ARG A 100 -11.14 8.61 -4.68
C ARG A 100 -10.00 7.61 -4.52
N ALA A 101 -10.33 6.41 -4.01
CA ALA A 101 -9.40 5.29 -4.05
C ALA A 101 -8.86 5.10 -5.47
N GLY A 102 -7.54 5.02 -5.61
CA GLY A 102 -6.89 4.88 -6.91
C GLY A 102 -6.50 6.17 -7.62
N ASP A 103 -6.97 7.34 -7.19
CA ASP A 103 -6.52 8.60 -7.76
C ASP A 103 -5.02 8.78 -7.56
N VAL A 104 -4.33 9.24 -8.61
CA VAL A 104 -2.90 9.57 -8.54
C VAL A 104 -2.75 10.83 -7.71
N ILE A 105 -2.03 10.73 -6.61
CA ILE A 105 -1.84 11.84 -5.64
C ILE A 105 -0.43 12.41 -5.62
N GLY A 106 0.55 11.68 -6.17
CA GLY A 106 1.94 12.11 -6.19
C GLY A 106 2.82 11.17 -6.97
N LEU A 107 4.10 11.51 -7.02
CA LEU A 107 5.14 10.74 -7.69
C LEU A 107 6.17 10.26 -6.67
N GLY A 108 6.62 9.01 -6.84
CA GLY A 108 7.68 8.41 -6.04
C GLY A 108 8.96 9.21 -6.10
N GLY A 109 9.74 9.17 -5.04
CA GLY A 109 10.96 9.94 -4.92
C GLY A 109 11.92 9.45 -3.85
N ASN A 110 12.80 10.35 -3.46
CA ASN A 110 13.85 10.11 -2.45
C ASN A 110 14.09 11.38 -1.62
N THR A 111 13.05 12.19 -1.40
CA THR A 111 13.14 13.46 -0.68
C THR A 111 13.10 13.27 0.84
N GLY A 112 13.59 14.25 1.56
CA GLY A 112 13.68 14.21 3.01
C GLY A 112 14.79 13.28 3.50
N ARG A 113 14.56 12.66 4.66
CA ARG A 113 15.50 11.71 5.26
C ARG A 113 15.35 10.32 4.62
N SER A 114 16.00 10.12 3.50
CA SER A 114 15.94 8.89 2.73
C SER A 114 17.30 8.58 2.08
N THR A 115 17.69 7.31 2.10
CA THR A 115 18.96 6.81 1.52
C THR A 115 18.78 6.10 0.19
N GLY A 116 17.57 5.99 -0.32
CA GLY A 116 17.24 5.36 -1.59
C GLY A 116 15.78 5.51 -1.90
N SER A 117 15.41 5.57 -3.18
CA SER A 117 14.02 5.80 -3.60
C SER A 117 13.08 4.73 -3.04
N HIS A 118 12.09 5.16 -2.29
CA HIS A 118 11.05 4.31 -1.71
C HIS A 118 9.82 5.14 -1.37
N LEU A 119 8.68 4.47 -1.21
CA LEU A 119 7.50 5.05 -0.61
C LEU A 119 7.47 4.65 0.86
N HIS A 120 7.46 5.64 1.75
CA HIS A 120 7.10 5.43 3.15
C HIS A 120 5.59 5.60 3.29
N PHE A 121 4.92 4.53 3.67
CA PHE A 121 3.46 4.47 3.77
C PHE A 121 3.03 4.18 5.20
N GLU A 122 2.18 5.05 5.75
CA GLU A 122 1.62 4.88 7.10
C GLU A 122 0.11 4.74 7.06
N THR A 123 -0.41 3.98 8.01
CA THR A 123 -1.82 3.93 8.36
C THR A 123 -2.00 4.32 9.81
N ARG A 124 -2.97 5.18 10.10
CA ARG A 124 -3.22 5.69 11.45
C ARG A 124 -4.70 5.62 11.81
N ILE A 125 -4.97 5.34 13.08
CA ILE A 125 -6.29 5.45 13.71
C ILE A 125 -6.16 6.48 14.85
N CYS A 126 -6.96 7.53 14.81
CA CYS A 126 -6.90 8.63 15.80
C CYS A 126 -5.47 9.16 16.06
N GLY A 127 -4.64 9.24 15.01
CA GLY A 127 -3.25 9.70 15.08
C GLY A 127 -2.24 8.65 15.54
N VAL A 128 -2.68 7.47 15.96
CA VAL A 128 -1.81 6.35 16.35
C VAL A 128 -1.44 5.53 15.12
N ALA A 129 -0.14 5.34 14.91
CA ALA A 129 0.37 4.54 13.81
C ALA A 129 0.05 3.05 14.01
N ILE A 130 -0.57 2.46 13.01
CA ILE A 130 -0.92 1.04 12.94
C ILE A 130 -0.09 0.41 11.84
N ASN A 131 0.44 -0.78 12.07
CA ASN A 131 1.21 -1.50 11.07
C ASN A 131 0.39 -1.71 9.79
N PRO A 132 0.80 -1.14 8.64
CA PRO A 132 0.07 -1.32 7.39
C PRO A 132 -0.08 -2.78 6.96
N ALA A 133 0.84 -3.66 7.36
CA ALA A 133 0.78 -5.09 7.06
C ALA A 133 -0.36 -5.85 7.77
N ILE A 134 -1.00 -5.25 8.77
CA ILE A 134 -2.25 -5.77 9.35
C ILE A 134 -3.40 -5.66 8.35
N LEU A 135 -3.40 -4.60 7.52
CA LEU A 135 -4.49 -4.23 6.62
C LEU A 135 -4.22 -4.66 5.18
N PHE A 136 -2.96 -4.58 4.74
CA PHE A 136 -2.53 -4.80 3.36
C PHE A 136 -1.54 -5.95 3.25
N ASP A 137 -1.70 -6.73 2.19
CA ASP A 137 -0.70 -7.66 1.68
C ASP A 137 -0.08 -7.07 0.40
N PHE A 138 1.01 -6.35 0.55
CA PHE A 138 1.66 -5.67 -0.58
C PHE A 138 2.22 -6.65 -1.60
N ARG A 139 2.66 -7.81 -1.18
CA ARG A 139 3.20 -8.84 -2.07
C ARG A 139 2.13 -9.40 -3.01
N ASN A 140 0.93 -9.64 -2.49
CA ASN A 140 -0.20 -10.13 -3.26
C ASN A 140 -1.08 -9.00 -3.81
N GLN A 141 -0.75 -7.72 -3.54
CA GLN A 141 -1.47 -6.55 -4.01
C GLN A 141 -2.96 -6.57 -3.64
N ASP A 142 -3.25 -6.91 -2.39
CA ASP A 142 -4.61 -7.05 -1.88
C ASP A 142 -4.73 -6.54 -0.44
N VAL A 143 -5.94 -6.35 0.04
CA VAL A 143 -6.24 -6.20 1.46
C VAL A 143 -6.37 -7.57 2.12
N VAL A 144 -6.09 -7.62 3.41
CA VAL A 144 -6.08 -8.88 4.18
C VAL A 144 -7.49 -9.44 4.35
N ALA A 145 -8.50 -8.58 4.46
CA ALA A 145 -9.92 -8.93 4.60
C ALA A 145 -10.80 -7.76 4.18
N ASP A 146 -12.10 -7.95 4.07
CA ASP A 146 -13.07 -6.88 3.77
C ASP A 146 -13.17 -5.84 4.87
N SER A 147 -12.86 -6.22 6.11
CA SER A 147 -12.85 -5.34 7.28
C SER A 147 -11.80 -5.77 8.29
N TYR A 148 -11.38 -4.82 9.11
CA TYR A 148 -10.48 -5.05 10.23
C TYR A 148 -11.08 -4.48 11.51
N MET A 149 -11.18 -5.31 12.55
CA MET A 149 -11.56 -4.84 13.88
C MET A 149 -10.31 -4.42 14.65
N PHE A 150 -10.08 -3.11 14.72
CA PHE A 150 -9.06 -2.56 15.61
C PHE A 150 -9.46 -2.79 17.07
N ARG A 151 -8.50 -3.25 17.88
CA ARG A 151 -8.64 -3.36 19.35
C ARG A 151 -7.39 -2.79 19.99
N SER A 152 -7.57 -1.87 20.91
CA SER A 152 -6.47 -1.17 21.58
C SER A 152 -5.56 -2.11 22.39
N ASN A 153 -6.09 -3.24 22.85
CA ASN A 153 -5.35 -4.21 23.65
C ASN A 153 -4.62 -5.30 22.83
N THR A 154 -4.88 -5.45 21.53
CA THR A 154 -4.30 -6.55 20.73
C THR A 154 -3.51 -6.09 19.50
N TYR A 155 -3.72 -4.87 19.00
CA TYR A 155 -3.12 -4.43 17.74
C TYR A 155 -1.58 -4.47 17.69
N LYS A 156 -0.92 -4.37 18.86
CA LYS A 156 0.54 -4.47 18.94
C LYS A 156 1.04 -5.91 18.72
N ASP A 157 0.33 -6.89 19.28
CA ASP A 157 0.63 -8.30 19.07
C ASP A 157 0.30 -8.73 17.63
N GLU A 158 -0.82 -8.23 17.10
CA GLU A 158 -1.21 -8.42 15.70
C GLU A 158 -0.16 -7.83 14.74
N SER A 159 0.48 -6.71 15.11
CA SER A 159 1.57 -6.10 14.33
C SER A 159 2.76 -7.02 14.18
N ALA A 160 3.18 -7.68 15.26
CA ALA A 160 4.30 -8.63 15.23
C ALA A 160 3.96 -9.84 14.33
N GLU A 161 2.76 -10.37 14.44
CA GLU A 161 2.28 -11.48 13.61
C GLU A 161 2.16 -11.07 12.13
N ALA A 162 1.67 -9.87 11.83
CA ALA A 162 1.60 -9.35 10.47
C ALA A 162 2.99 -9.24 9.81
N ASN A 163 4.00 -8.79 10.57
CA ASN A 163 5.38 -8.77 10.09
C ASN A 163 5.90 -10.19 9.79
N ARG A 164 5.59 -11.15 10.65
CA ARG A 164 5.98 -12.55 10.45
C ARG A 164 5.36 -13.15 9.18
N LEU A 165 4.09 -12.86 8.92
CA LEU A 165 3.36 -13.41 7.79
C LEU A 165 3.63 -12.69 6.46
N ARG A 166 3.73 -11.37 6.48
CA ARG A 166 3.72 -10.51 5.29
C ARG A 166 4.92 -9.58 5.14
N GLY A 167 5.78 -9.51 6.14
CA GLY A 167 6.86 -8.56 6.23
C GLY A 167 8.23 -9.07 5.75
N LYS A 168 8.29 -9.98 4.79
CA LYS A 168 9.58 -10.42 4.25
C LYS A 168 10.25 -9.28 3.50
N VAL A 169 11.29 -8.74 4.12
CA VAL A 169 12.09 -7.65 3.58
C VAL A 169 13.01 -8.16 2.49
N GLY A 170 13.08 -7.44 1.39
CA GLY A 170 14.02 -7.71 0.32
C GLY A 170 15.40 -7.10 0.57
N ASN A 171 16.42 -7.66 -0.09
CA ASN A 171 17.84 -7.30 0.12
C ASN A 171 18.36 -6.19 -0.83
N GLY A 172 17.48 -5.53 -1.60
CA GLY A 172 17.86 -4.52 -2.61
C GLY A 172 18.25 -5.12 -3.97
N GLY A 173 18.66 -4.27 -4.92
CA GLY A 173 19.10 -4.72 -6.24
C GLY A 173 18.00 -5.24 -7.18
N TYR A 174 16.74 -4.87 -6.93
CA TYR A 174 15.60 -5.34 -7.71
C TYR A 174 15.51 -4.66 -9.08
N THR A 175 15.17 -5.45 -10.11
CA THR A 175 14.72 -4.92 -11.39
C THR A 175 13.31 -4.35 -11.28
N ARG A 176 12.90 -3.55 -12.28
CA ARG A 176 11.55 -3.00 -12.30
C ARG A 176 10.49 -4.13 -12.34
N GLU A 177 10.70 -5.15 -13.15
CA GLU A 177 9.80 -6.30 -13.27
C GLU A 177 9.62 -7.04 -11.93
N GLN A 178 10.71 -7.20 -11.17
CA GLN A 178 10.65 -7.79 -9.84
C GLN A 178 9.86 -6.93 -8.84
N VAL A 179 9.97 -5.60 -8.97
CA VAL A 179 9.24 -4.67 -8.12
C VAL A 179 7.75 -4.64 -8.46
N THR A 180 7.40 -4.54 -9.73
CA THR A 180 6.00 -4.43 -10.18
C THR A 180 5.32 -5.78 -10.37
N GLY A 181 6.09 -6.86 -10.48
CA GLY A 181 5.54 -8.19 -10.81
C GLY A 181 5.04 -8.30 -12.25
N GLU A 182 5.44 -7.41 -13.14
CA GLU A 182 4.94 -7.38 -14.54
C GLU A 182 5.19 -8.70 -15.27
N ALA A 183 6.35 -9.33 -15.05
CA ALA A 183 6.66 -10.62 -15.65
C ALA A 183 5.73 -11.75 -15.16
N GLU A 184 5.37 -11.75 -13.87
CA GLU A 184 4.41 -12.71 -13.31
C GLU A 184 2.98 -12.45 -13.79
N LEU A 185 2.59 -11.18 -13.91
CA LEU A 185 1.28 -10.79 -14.42
C LEU A 185 1.13 -11.20 -15.90
N ALA A 186 2.13 -10.92 -16.73
CA ALA A 186 2.14 -11.32 -18.14
C ALA A 186 2.08 -12.84 -18.30
N ALA A 187 2.81 -13.60 -17.49
CA ALA A 187 2.76 -15.05 -17.48
C ALA A 187 1.39 -15.59 -17.06
N THR A 188 0.79 -14.96 -16.04
CA THR A 188 -0.55 -15.35 -15.55
C THR A 188 -1.65 -15.05 -16.59
N GLU A 189 -1.56 -13.91 -17.27
CA GLU A 189 -2.48 -13.54 -18.35
C GLU A 189 -2.32 -14.48 -19.56
N ALA A 190 -1.09 -14.81 -19.94
CA ALA A 190 -0.81 -15.77 -21.02
C ALA A 190 -1.40 -17.15 -20.71
N VAL A 191 -1.26 -17.64 -19.48
CA VAL A 191 -1.85 -18.91 -19.04
C VAL A 191 -3.38 -18.87 -19.07
N LYS A 192 -3.99 -17.76 -18.66
CA LYS A 192 -5.44 -17.56 -18.73
C LYS A 192 -5.94 -17.54 -20.18
N THR A 193 -5.20 -16.90 -21.08
CA THR A 193 -5.54 -16.84 -22.51
C THR A 193 -5.47 -18.21 -23.15
N ILE A 194 -4.41 -18.97 -22.89
CA ILE A 194 -4.25 -20.37 -23.38
C ILE A 194 -5.38 -21.24 -22.83
N ALA A 195 -5.72 -21.13 -21.54
CA ALA A 195 -6.82 -21.88 -20.94
C ALA A 195 -8.19 -21.49 -21.49
N ALA A 196 -8.40 -20.24 -21.87
CA ALA A 196 -9.61 -19.77 -22.54
C ALA A 196 -9.71 -20.29 -23.98
N GLU A 197 -8.61 -20.26 -24.71
CA GLU A 197 -8.54 -20.81 -26.08
C GLU A 197 -8.76 -22.34 -26.12
N THR A 198 -8.25 -23.05 -25.14
CA THR A 198 -8.44 -24.53 -25.03
C THR A 198 -9.88 -24.91 -24.64
N ARG A 199 -10.65 -24.00 -24.03
CA ARG A 199 -12.07 -24.26 -23.70
C ARG A 199 -13.03 -24.09 -24.87
N TYR A 200 -12.62 -23.47 -25.96
CA TYR A 200 -13.44 -23.28 -27.17
C TYR A 200 -12.88 -24.06 -28.34
N HIS A 201 -12.97 -25.38 -28.26
CA HIS A 201 -12.79 -26.19 -29.47
C HIS A 201 -13.98 -25.93 -30.41
N LYS A 202 -13.72 -25.22 -31.49
CA LYS A 202 -14.70 -24.99 -32.56
C LYS A 202 -14.98 -26.34 -33.24
N VAL A 203 -16.09 -26.92 -32.90
CA VAL A 203 -16.57 -28.14 -33.60
C VAL A 203 -16.68 -27.82 -35.09
N LYS A 204 -15.84 -28.43 -35.90
CA LYS A 204 -15.94 -28.34 -37.36
C LYS A 204 -17.12 -29.16 -37.83
N LYS A 205 -17.84 -28.60 -38.81
CA LYS A 205 -19.01 -29.27 -39.44
C LYS A 205 -18.63 -30.69 -39.89
N GLY A 206 -19.16 -31.71 -39.17
CA GLY A 206 -18.89 -33.13 -39.43
C GLY A 206 -18.29 -33.90 -38.24
N GLU A 207 -17.91 -33.23 -37.13
CA GLU A 207 -17.51 -33.93 -35.90
C GLU A 207 -18.73 -34.22 -35.05
N THR A 208 -19.04 -35.49 -34.86
CA THR A 208 -20.03 -35.98 -33.88
C THR A 208 -19.34 -36.13 -32.53
N LEU A 209 -19.91 -35.49 -31.50
CA LEU A 209 -19.54 -35.77 -30.10
C LEU A 209 -19.91 -37.25 -29.82
N ALA A 210 -18.89 -38.06 -29.57
CA ALA A 210 -19.06 -39.40 -29.02
C ALA A 210 -19.24 -39.34 -27.51
#